data_981f798798c8c831810b6ae91088578a
#
_entry.id   981f798798c8c831810b6ae91088578a
#
_cell.length_a   1.000
_cell.length_b   1.000
_cell.length_c   1.000
_cell.angle_alpha   90.00
_cell.angle_beta   90.00
_cell.angle_gamma   90.00
#
_symmetry.space_group_name_H-M   'P 1'
#
loop_
_entity.id
_entity.type
_entity.pdbx_description
1 polymer ?
#
loop_
_entity_poly.entity_id
_entity_poly.type
_entity_poly.pdbx_seq_one_letter_code
_entity_poly.pdbx_strand_id
1 'polypeptide(L)'
;NALDYQIGASYAYTPNPYFRMGMQVNLLGSQLERYSAFGLSSTFSALIIHPKQLFTAAFGVRNLGFVFKNYTSAQSAPLALDTYIALSYKLAHAPFRFHVVGHSLNRPDNIWLDPNAAPTYDPLTGDTIPIYTPNIGEKIANHLNFQLELVPKGAFQLRMGFNYNRRQQLKLNDFPGLAGFSLGTSLKIKKFDLD
;
A
#
# COMPACT_ATOMS: atom_id res chain seq x y z
N ASN A 1 6.14 -28.75 -0.70
CA ASN A 1 7.04 -27.64 -1.08
C ASN A 1 6.22 -26.50 -1.67
N ALA A 2 6.55 -25.26 -1.29
CA ALA A 2 5.97 -24.06 -1.88
C ALA A 2 7.12 -23.20 -2.45
N LEU A 3 6.92 -22.69 -3.66
CA LEU A 3 7.90 -21.84 -4.34
C LEU A 3 7.16 -20.75 -5.13
N ASP A 4 7.48 -19.49 -4.85
CA ASP A 4 7.02 -18.35 -5.62
C ASP A 4 8.24 -17.67 -6.28
N TYR A 5 8.09 -17.30 -7.55
CA TYR A 5 9.11 -16.57 -8.27
C TYR A 5 8.52 -15.49 -9.16
N GLN A 6 9.28 -14.44 -9.33
CA GLN A 6 8.93 -13.32 -10.17
C GLN A 6 10.16 -12.90 -10.99
N ILE A 7 9.97 -12.75 -12.29
CA ILE A 7 10.98 -12.21 -13.19
C ILE A 7 10.39 -10.95 -13.81
N GLY A 8 11.08 -9.82 -13.69
CA GLY A 8 10.56 -8.55 -14.15
C GLY A 8 11.59 -7.74 -14.91
N ALA A 9 11.08 -6.95 -15.88
CA ALA A 9 11.83 -5.92 -16.58
C ALA A 9 11.13 -4.58 -16.35
N SER A 10 11.92 -3.53 -16.14
CA SER A 10 11.39 -2.17 -15.93
C SER A 10 12.10 -1.18 -16.84
N TYR A 11 11.34 -0.19 -17.27
CA TYR A 11 11.83 0.94 -18.05
C TYR A 11 11.33 2.25 -17.45
N ALA A 12 12.23 3.23 -17.33
CA ALA A 12 11.88 4.58 -16.88
C ALA A 12 12.25 5.60 -17.95
N TYR A 13 11.33 6.52 -18.20
CA TYR A 13 11.49 7.60 -19.15
C TYR A 13 11.32 8.96 -18.47
N THR A 14 12.27 9.86 -18.70
CA THR A 14 12.31 11.20 -18.11
C THR A 14 12.34 12.24 -19.23
N PRO A 15 11.18 12.67 -19.74
CA PRO A 15 11.12 13.63 -20.85
C PRO A 15 11.64 15.03 -20.44
N ASN A 16 11.50 15.37 -19.16
CA ASN A 16 12.02 16.63 -18.60
C ASN A 16 12.30 16.45 -17.09
N PRO A 17 12.98 17.41 -16.42
CA PRO A 17 13.32 17.31 -15.00
C PRO A 17 12.13 17.21 -14.05
N TYR A 18 10.94 17.60 -14.50
CA TYR A 18 9.74 17.71 -13.67
C TYR A 18 8.78 16.52 -13.81
N PHE A 19 8.96 15.72 -14.85
CA PHE A 19 8.06 14.62 -15.14
C PHE A 19 8.85 13.34 -15.45
N ARG A 20 8.45 12.26 -14.80
CA ARG A 20 9.02 10.92 -15.01
C ARG A 20 7.91 9.91 -15.17
N MET A 21 8.09 8.94 -16.03
CA MET A 21 7.19 7.80 -16.22
C MET A 21 7.95 6.51 -16.05
N GLY A 22 7.29 5.50 -15.53
CA GLY A 22 7.83 4.16 -15.36
C GLY A 22 6.85 3.10 -15.81
N MET A 23 7.37 2.05 -16.39
CA MET A 23 6.64 0.83 -16.72
C MET A 23 7.45 -0.37 -16.23
N GLN A 24 6.77 -1.33 -15.65
CA GLN A 24 7.34 -2.62 -15.26
C GLN A 24 6.43 -3.73 -15.76
N VAL A 25 7.03 -4.80 -16.26
CA VAL A 25 6.33 -6.02 -16.64
C VAL A 25 6.94 -7.16 -15.87
N ASN A 26 6.11 -7.99 -15.26
CA ASN A 26 6.53 -9.11 -14.41
C ASN A 26 5.87 -10.40 -14.89
N LEU A 27 6.67 -11.43 -15.07
CA LEU A 27 6.22 -12.81 -15.16
C LEU A 27 6.16 -13.40 -13.76
N LEU A 28 5.00 -13.90 -13.38
CA LEU A 28 4.72 -14.46 -12.07
C LEU A 28 4.59 -15.97 -12.19
N GLY A 29 5.24 -16.71 -11.32
CA GLY A 29 5.06 -18.14 -11.22
C GLY A 29 4.97 -18.56 -9.77
N SER A 30 4.06 -19.48 -9.50
CA SER A 30 3.89 -20.05 -8.17
C SER A 30 3.66 -21.55 -8.27
N GLN A 31 4.30 -22.29 -7.40
CA GLN A 31 4.17 -23.74 -7.29
C GLN A 31 3.86 -24.08 -5.84
N LEU A 32 2.77 -24.84 -5.66
CA LEU A 32 2.38 -25.37 -4.36
C LEU A 32 2.20 -26.89 -4.52
N GLU A 33 3.15 -27.64 -3.99
CA GLU A 33 3.23 -29.10 -4.15
C GLU A 33 3.18 -29.55 -5.62
N ARG A 34 2.04 -30.04 -6.08
CA ARG A 34 1.80 -30.51 -7.46
C ARG A 34 1.06 -29.48 -8.32
N TYR A 35 0.61 -28.38 -7.72
CA TYR A 35 -0.14 -27.34 -8.40
C TYR A 35 0.80 -26.22 -8.83
N SER A 36 0.56 -25.64 -10.00
CA SER A 36 1.32 -24.50 -10.47
C SER A 36 0.40 -23.44 -11.09
N ALA A 37 0.74 -22.20 -10.86
CA ALA A 37 0.03 -21.04 -11.42
C ALA A 37 1.04 -20.12 -12.13
N PHE A 38 0.61 -19.49 -13.24
CA PHE A 38 1.42 -18.54 -13.99
C PHE A 38 0.59 -17.35 -14.39
N GLY A 39 1.21 -16.18 -14.34
CA GLY A 39 0.56 -14.92 -14.69
C GLY A 39 1.53 -13.89 -15.24
N LEU A 40 0.96 -12.87 -15.83
CA LEU A 40 1.66 -11.69 -16.30
C LEU A 40 1.06 -10.47 -15.62
N SER A 41 1.87 -9.61 -15.02
CA SER A 41 1.44 -8.33 -14.47
C SER A 41 2.25 -7.18 -15.00
N SER A 42 1.60 -6.03 -15.14
CA SER A 42 2.23 -4.77 -15.51
C SER A 42 1.97 -3.71 -14.44
N THR A 43 2.92 -2.82 -14.28
CA THR A 43 2.80 -1.64 -13.42
C THR A 43 3.14 -0.42 -14.24
N PHE A 44 2.31 0.60 -14.18
CA PHE A 44 2.56 1.91 -14.79
C PHE A 44 2.59 2.96 -13.68
N SER A 45 3.51 3.90 -13.78
CA SER A 45 3.65 4.99 -12.82
C SER A 45 4.04 6.29 -13.50
N ALA A 46 3.57 7.39 -12.94
CA ALA A 46 3.97 8.73 -13.33
C ALA A 46 4.35 9.52 -12.07
N LEU A 47 5.35 10.38 -12.17
CA LEU A 47 5.87 11.20 -11.10
C LEU A 47 6.02 12.63 -11.59
N ILE A 48 5.45 13.58 -10.85
CA ILE A 48 5.55 15.02 -11.08
C ILE A 48 6.36 15.61 -9.94
N ILE A 49 7.41 16.35 -10.27
CA ILE A 49 8.32 16.97 -9.30
C ILE A 49 8.28 18.49 -9.49
N HIS A 50 7.95 19.21 -8.43
CA HIS A 50 8.00 20.66 -8.45
C HIS A 50 9.45 21.16 -8.64
N PRO A 51 9.70 22.26 -9.39
CA PRO A 51 11.05 22.76 -9.66
C PRO A 51 11.95 22.91 -8.44
N LYS A 52 11.41 23.36 -7.33
CA LYS A 52 12.14 23.48 -6.04
C LYS A 52 12.23 22.17 -5.26
N GLN A 53 11.74 21.04 -5.81
CA GLN A 53 11.71 19.71 -5.19
C GLN A 53 11.04 19.66 -3.80
N LEU A 54 10.21 20.64 -3.48
CA LEU A 54 9.47 20.68 -2.22
C LEU A 54 8.21 19.82 -2.30
N PHE A 55 7.57 19.79 -3.46
CA PHE A 55 6.35 19.02 -3.70
C PHE A 55 6.59 17.95 -4.77
N THR A 56 6.04 16.78 -4.54
CA THR A 56 6.08 15.67 -5.49
C THR A 56 4.72 14.98 -5.47
N ALA A 57 4.17 14.70 -6.65
CA ALA A 57 2.97 13.90 -6.82
C ALA A 57 3.30 12.68 -7.66
N ALA A 58 2.76 11.53 -7.26
CA ALA A 58 2.87 10.30 -8.02
C ALA A 58 1.49 9.67 -8.22
N PHE A 59 1.32 9.04 -9.35
CA PHE A 59 0.15 8.23 -9.69
C PHE A 59 0.62 6.92 -10.28
N GLY A 60 -0.09 5.84 -10.00
CA GLY A 60 0.24 4.56 -10.63
C GLY A 60 -0.87 3.52 -10.54
N VAL A 61 -0.74 2.54 -11.42
CA VAL A 61 -1.58 1.35 -11.48
C VAL A 61 -0.66 0.15 -11.40
N ARG A 62 -0.87 -0.71 -10.42
CA ARG A 62 -0.08 -1.93 -10.19
C ARG A 62 -0.92 -3.18 -10.46
N ASN A 63 -0.23 -4.24 -10.85
CA ASN A 63 -0.83 -5.57 -11.08
C ASN A 63 -1.91 -5.56 -12.17
N LEU A 64 -1.76 -4.70 -13.17
CA LEU A 64 -2.59 -4.75 -14.37
C LEU A 64 -2.15 -5.95 -15.21
N GLY A 65 -2.97 -7.00 -15.27
CA GLY A 65 -2.60 -8.21 -15.96
C GLY A 65 -3.60 -9.34 -15.75
N PHE A 66 -3.16 -10.55 -16.05
CA PHE A 66 -3.99 -11.73 -15.99
C PHE A 66 -3.20 -12.98 -15.60
N VAL A 67 -3.90 -13.95 -15.03
CA VAL A 67 -3.39 -15.28 -14.72
C VAL A 67 -3.83 -16.21 -15.85
N PHE A 68 -2.88 -16.76 -16.61
CA PHE A 68 -3.17 -17.67 -17.72
C PHE A 68 -3.19 -19.13 -17.31
N LYS A 69 -2.65 -19.46 -16.14
CA LYS A 69 -2.77 -20.80 -15.54
C LYS A 69 -3.03 -20.64 -14.04
N ASN A 70 -4.18 -21.11 -13.59
CA ASN A 70 -4.54 -21.18 -12.18
C ASN A 70 -4.12 -22.53 -11.58
N TYR A 71 -4.01 -22.64 -10.27
CA TYR A 71 -3.72 -23.88 -9.56
C TYR A 71 -4.73 -24.99 -9.87
N THR A 72 -6.01 -24.61 -9.96
CA THR A 72 -7.10 -25.52 -10.31
C THR A 72 -7.99 -24.87 -11.37
N SER A 73 -8.61 -25.69 -12.22
CA SER A 73 -9.54 -25.19 -13.24
C SER A 73 -10.84 -24.62 -12.68
N ALA A 74 -11.17 -24.96 -11.43
CA ALA A 74 -12.42 -24.54 -10.77
C ALA A 74 -12.35 -23.12 -10.18
N GLN A 75 -11.15 -22.53 -10.00
CA GLN A 75 -10.97 -21.23 -9.37
C GLN A 75 -10.14 -20.33 -10.26
N SER A 76 -10.69 -19.18 -10.62
CA SER A 76 -9.93 -18.10 -11.24
C SER A 76 -9.58 -17.07 -10.16
N ALA A 77 -8.28 -16.88 -9.92
CA ALA A 77 -7.78 -15.86 -9.00
C ALA A 77 -7.24 -14.69 -9.83
N PRO A 78 -8.01 -13.61 -10.01
CA PRO A 78 -7.52 -12.45 -10.73
C PRO A 78 -6.40 -11.77 -9.93
N LEU A 79 -5.47 -11.12 -10.64
CA LEU A 79 -4.47 -10.29 -9.99
C LEU A 79 -5.14 -9.14 -9.23
N ALA A 80 -4.60 -8.84 -8.07
CA ALA A 80 -5.10 -7.75 -7.22
C ALA A 80 -4.68 -6.39 -7.82
N LEU A 81 -5.45 -5.91 -8.82
CA LEU A 81 -5.27 -4.57 -9.37
C LEU A 81 -5.30 -3.54 -8.25
N ASP A 82 -4.32 -2.63 -8.25
CA ASP A 82 -4.21 -1.55 -7.27
C ASP A 82 -3.87 -0.23 -7.97
N THR A 83 -4.73 0.75 -7.75
CA THR A 83 -4.52 2.12 -8.22
C THR A 83 -4.17 3.00 -7.03
N TYR A 84 -3.12 3.79 -7.15
CA TYR A 84 -2.65 4.65 -6.07
C TYR A 84 -2.31 6.06 -6.55
N ILE A 85 -2.42 6.99 -5.62
CA ILE A 85 -1.90 8.35 -5.72
C ILE A 85 -1.05 8.63 -4.51
N ALA A 86 0.07 9.30 -4.67
CA ALA A 86 0.94 9.70 -3.58
C ALA A 86 1.31 11.17 -3.71
N LEU A 87 1.26 11.87 -2.58
CA LEU A 87 1.66 13.26 -2.46
C LEU A 87 2.76 13.36 -1.42
N SER A 88 3.78 14.14 -1.70
CA SER A 88 4.89 14.39 -0.79
C SER A 88 5.19 15.87 -0.73
N TYR A 89 5.34 16.40 0.48
CA TYR A 89 5.70 17.78 0.71
C TYR A 89 6.85 17.91 1.72
N LYS A 90 7.96 18.49 1.28
CA LYS A 90 9.12 18.81 2.12
C LYS A 90 9.07 20.26 2.58
N LEU A 91 9.20 20.50 3.86
CA LEU A 91 9.30 21.85 4.40
C LEU A 91 10.60 22.53 3.95
N ALA A 92 10.52 23.78 3.50
CA ALA A 92 11.67 24.51 2.96
C ALA A 92 12.76 24.75 4.02
N HIS A 93 12.36 25.02 5.26
CA HIS A 93 13.27 25.45 6.34
C HIS A 93 13.36 24.44 7.50
N ALA A 94 12.73 23.27 7.36
CA ALA A 94 12.78 22.21 8.36
C ALA A 94 13.10 20.87 7.70
N PRO A 95 13.74 19.93 8.42
CA PRO A 95 14.16 18.64 7.87
C PRO A 95 13.00 17.63 7.80
N PHE A 96 11.77 18.09 7.68
CA PHE A 96 10.59 17.23 7.64
C PHE A 96 10.01 17.14 6.23
N ARG A 97 9.64 15.92 5.86
CA ARG A 97 8.86 15.62 4.67
C ARG A 97 7.63 14.80 5.06
N PHE A 98 6.47 15.26 4.63
CA PHE A 98 5.20 14.58 4.81
C PHE A 98 4.82 13.85 3.54
N HIS A 99 4.28 12.65 3.71
CA HIS A 99 3.73 11.88 2.60
C HIS A 99 2.32 11.44 2.93
N VAL A 100 1.44 11.49 1.94
CA VAL A 100 0.10 10.93 1.99
C VAL A 100 -0.05 10.04 0.77
N VAL A 101 -0.42 8.79 0.99
CA VAL A 101 -0.61 7.81 -0.08
C VAL A 101 -2.02 7.28 0.00
N GLY A 102 -2.80 7.52 -1.06
CA GLY A 102 -4.07 6.84 -1.28
C GLY A 102 -3.83 5.58 -2.12
N HIS A 103 -4.26 4.44 -1.65
CA HIS A 103 -4.11 3.15 -2.32
C HIS A 103 -5.45 2.44 -2.49
N SER A 104 -5.50 1.42 -3.33
CA SER A 104 -6.71 0.63 -3.60
C SER A 104 -7.89 1.49 -4.09
N LEU A 105 -7.62 2.59 -4.79
CA LEU A 105 -8.63 3.55 -5.24
C LEU A 105 -9.63 2.96 -6.24
N ASN A 106 -9.30 1.83 -6.85
CA ASN A 106 -10.18 1.04 -7.71
C ASN A 106 -11.18 0.17 -6.94
N ARG A 107 -11.11 0.15 -5.58
CA ARG A 107 -11.98 -0.65 -4.71
C ARG A 107 -12.53 0.23 -3.59
N PRO A 108 -13.66 0.94 -3.80
CA PRO A 108 -14.19 1.86 -2.82
C PRO A 108 -14.58 1.19 -1.48
N ASP A 109 -14.89 -0.10 -1.50
CA ASP A 109 -15.21 -0.88 -0.31
C ASP A 109 -14.05 -1.79 0.09
N ASN A 110 -12.87 -1.19 0.35
CA ASN A 110 -11.67 -1.89 0.82
C ASN A 110 -11.69 -2.12 2.34
N ILE A 111 -12.85 -2.45 2.89
CA ILE A 111 -13.04 -2.77 4.31
C ILE A 111 -13.54 -4.20 4.38
N TRP A 112 -12.79 -5.03 5.10
CA TRP A 112 -13.27 -6.37 5.39
C TRP A 112 -14.33 -6.28 6.50
N LEU A 113 -15.53 -6.74 6.19
CA LEU A 113 -16.62 -6.91 7.15
C LEU A 113 -16.90 -8.41 7.25
N ASP A 114 -17.14 -8.88 8.48
CA ASP A 114 -17.50 -10.27 8.68
C ASP A 114 -18.86 -10.55 8.02
N PRO A 115 -18.93 -11.41 7.00
CA PRO A 115 -20.18 -11.73 6.32
C PRO A 115 -21.16 -12.49 7.21
N ASN A 116 -20.69 -13.08 8.32
CA ASN A 116 -21.48 -13.82 9.29
C ASN A 116 -21.81 -13.00 10.55
N ALA A 117 -21.43 -11.71 10.58
CA ALA A 117 -21.76 -10.85 11.70
C ALA A 117 -23.29 -10.81 11.91
N ALA A 118 -23.73 -11.10 13.11
CA ALA A 118 -25.11 -10.99 13.52
C ALA A 118 -25.25 -9.86 14.54
N PRO A 119 -26.43 -9.19 14.59
CA PRO A 119 -26.69 -8.24 15.68
C PRO A 119 -26.52 -8.91 17.03
N THR A 120 -25.87 -8.22 17.95
CA THR A 120 -25.67 -8.70 19.32
C THR A 120 -26.69 -8.01 20.23
N TYR A 121 -27.15 -8.71 21.26
CA TYR A 121 -28.06 -8.13 22.27
C TYR A 121 -27.25 -7.75 23.51
N ASP A 122 -27.51 -6.56 24.01
CA ASP A 122 -26.98 -6.15 25.33
C ASP A 122 -27.74 -6.93 26.42
N PRO A 123 -27.07 -7.78 27.21
CA PRO A 123 -27.75 -8.58 28.24
C PRO A 123 -28.29 -7.74 29.40
N LEU A 124 -27.86 -6.48 29.56
CA LEU A 124 -28.31 -5.59 30.66
C LEU A 124 -29.50 -4.75 30.23
N THR A 125 -29.53 -4.23 29.03
CA THR A 125 -30.60 -3.33 28.55
C THR A 125 -31.61 -4.03 27.66
N GLY A 126 -31.26 -5.19 27.07
CA GLY A 126 -32.06 -5.89 26.08
C GLY A 126 -32.05 -5.25 24.68
N ASP A 127 -31.24 -4.18 24.51
CA ASP A 127 -31.13 -3.46 23.24
C ASP A 127 -30.35 -4.26 22.20
N THR A 128 -30.76 -4.12 20.94
CA THR A 128 -30.05 -4.71 19.81
C THR A 128 -28.88 -3.81 19.44
N ILE A 129 -27.66 -4.32 19.52
CA ILE A 129 -26.47 -3.66 19.01
C ILE A 129 -26.40 -3.96 17.50
N PRO A 130 -26.57 -2.96 16.64
CA PRO A 130 -26.55 -3.17 15.18
C PRO A 130 -25.17 -3.60 14.71
N ILE A 131 -25.13 -4.31 13.58
CA ILE A 131 -23.88 -4.66 12.90
C ILE A 131 -23.13 -3.38 12.55
N TYR A 132 -21.84 -3.34 12.83
CA TYR A 132 -20.99 -2.23 12.49
C TYR A 132 -21.01 -1.94 10.97
N THR A 133 -21.36 -0.73 10.61
CA THR A 133 -21.32 -0.22 9.23
C THR A 133 -20.38 0.97 9.17
N PRO A 134 -19.27 0.88 8.37
CA PRO A 134 -18.30 1.97 8.29
C PRO A 134 -18.93 3.20 7.65
N ASN A 135 -18.68 4.35 8.23
CA ASN A 135 -19.09 5.63 7.67
C ASN A 135 -18.18 6.07 6.50
N ILE A 136 -18.57 7.11 5.78
CA ILE A 136 -17.82 7.61 4.60
C ILE A 136 -16.40 8.03 5.00
N GLY A 137 -16.21 8.67 6.15
CA GLY A 137 -14.91 9.08 6.65
C GLY A 137 -13.97 7.90 6.89
N GLU A 138 -14.48 6.83 7.46
CA GLU A 138 -13.74 5.58 7.68
C GLU A 138 -13.41 4.88 6.35
N LYS A 139 -14.33 4.87 5.40
CA LYS A 139 -14.07 4.35 4.04
C LYS A 139 -12.91 5.10 3.39
N ILE A 140 -12.91 6.43 3.43
CA ILE A 140 -11.80 7.25 2.92
C ILE A 140 -10.51 6.97 3.69
N ALA A 141 -10.55 6.96 5.02
CA ALA A 141 -9.38 6.75 5.86
C ALA A 141 -8.71 5.39 5.61
N ASN A 142 -9.47 4.34 5.28
CA ASN A 142 -8.94 3.02 4.95
C ASN A 142 -8.08 2.99 3.67
N HIS A 143 -8.24 3.99 2.81
CA HIS A 143 -7.39 4.14 1.63
C HIS A 143 -6.13 4.97 1.89
N LEU A 144 -6.02 5.63 3.06
CA LEU A 144 -4.94 6.57 3.33
C LEU A 144 -3.85 5.99 4.21
N ASN A 145 -2.61 6.20 3.77
CA ASN A 145 -1.40 6.00 4.53
C ASN A 145 -0.70 7.34 4.72
N PHE A 146 -0.31 7.64 5.95
CA PHE A 146 0.43 8.84 6.31
C PHE A 146 1.86 8.47 6.67
N GLN A 147 2.83 9.26 6.20
CA GLN A 147 4.23 9.08 6.56
C GLN A 147 4.86 10.42 6.86
N LEU A 148 5.74 10.40 7.84
CA LEU A 148 6.61 11.52 8.20
C LEU A 148 8.06 11.04 8.07
N GLU A 149 8.85 11.76 7.31
CA GLU A 149 10.25 11.52 7.14
C GLU A 149 11.06 12.70 7.71
N LEU A 150 11.98 12.38 8.60
CA LEU A 150 13.02 13.31 9.05
C LEU A 150 14.23 13.13 8.12
N VAL A 151 14.49 14.14 7.30
CA VAL A 151 15.58 14.18 6.30
C VAL A 151 16.59 15.25 6.70
N PRO A 152 17.42 15.02 7.72
CA PRO A 152 18.49 15.94 8.06
C PRO A 152 19.53 15.99 6.93
N LYS A 153 20.37 17.00 6.92
CA LYS A 153 21.49 17.09 5.95
C LYS A 153 22.59 16.04 6.18
N GLY A 154 22.43 15.16 7.14
CA GLY A 154 23.37 14.12 7.52
C GLY A 154 23.09 12.75 6.89
N ALA A 155 23.83 11.77 7.35
CA ALA A 155 23.76 10.38 6.88
C ALA A 155 22.57 9.60 7.44
N PHE A 156 21.87 10.13 8.44
CA PHE A 156 20.77 9.46 9.13
C PHE A 156 19.41 9.99 8.66
N GLN A 157 18.49 9.09 8.43
CA GLN A 157 17.09 9.40 8.13
C GLN A 157 16.20 8.56 9.04
N LEU A 158 15.10 9.17 9.50
CA LEU A 158 14.08 8.51 10.30
C LEU A 158 12.76 8.62 9.57
N ARG A 159 12.04 7.50 9.48
CA ARG A 159 10.72 7.43 8.84
C ARG A 159 9.70 6.87 9.82
N MET A 160 8.56 7.51 9.91
CA MET A 160 7.42 7.07 10.70
C MET A 160 6.22 6.95 9.77
N GLY A 161 5.47 5.88 9.88
CA GLY A 161 4.29 5.65 9.07
C GLY A 161 3.07 5.26 9.90
N PHE A 162 1.90 5.58 9.38
CA PHE A 162 0.62 5.18 9.94
C PHE A 162 -0.32 4.72 8.82
N ASN A 163 -0.82 3.51 8.95
CA ASN A 163 -1.80 2.90 8.04
C ASN A 163 -3.10 2.67 8.80
N TYR A 164 -4.14 3.41 8.43
CA TYR A 164 -5.44 3.34 9.09
C TYR A 164 -6.13 1.99 8.89
N ASN A 165 -6.10 1.44 7.69
CA ASN A 165 -6.69 0.13 7.37
C ASN A 165 -6.06 -0.96 8.25
N ARG A 166 -4.73 -1.02 8.29
CA ARG A 166 -4.01 -1.97 9.12
C ARG A 166 -4.33 -1.80 10.61
N ARG A 167 -4.54 -0.55 11.05
CA ARG A 167 -4.98 -0.25 12.41
C ARG A 167 -6.34 -0.88 12.71
N GLN A 168 -7.31 -0.71 11.80
CA GLN A 168 -8.66 -1.25 11.99
C GLN A 168 -8.70 -2.78 11.97
N GLN A 169 -7.92 -3.40 11.09
CA GLN A 169 -7.89 -4.87 10.95
C GLN A 169 -7.15 -5.60 12.08
N LEU A 170 -6.15 -4.96 12.68
CA LEU A 170 -5.25 -5.60 13.65
C LEU A 170 -5.41 -5.10 15.09
N LYS A 171 -6.21 -4.08 15.33
CA LYS A 171 -6.46 -3.63 16.71
C LYS A 171 -7.30 -4.66 17.45
N LEU A 172 -6.90 -4.98 18.66
CA LEU A 172 -7.75 -5.68 19.62
C LEU A 172 -8.48 -4.62 20.45
N ASN A 173 -9.74 -4.86 20.80
CA ASN A 173 -10.54 -3.91 21.58
C ASN A 173 -9.94 -3.65 22.98
N ASP A 174 -9.46 -4.72 23.62
CA ASP A 174 -8.89 -4.64 24.97
C ASP A 174 -7.42 -4.17 24.99
N PHE A 175 -6.68 -4.41 23.90
CA PHE A 175 -5.25 -4.07 23.76
C PHE A 175 -4.97 -3.43 22.40
N PRO A 176 -5.19 -2.12 22.26
CA PRO A 176 -5.07 -1.45 20.97
C PRO A 176 -3.66 -1.43 20.38
N GLY A 177 -2.60 -1.64 21.17
CA GLY A 177 -1.22 -1.79 20.73
C GLY A 177 -0.74 -0.73 19.72
N LEU A 178 0.37 -1.01 19.03
CA LEU A 178 0.95 -0.17 17.96
C LEU A 178 0.55 -0.62 16.54
N ALA A 179 -0.50 -1.42 16.41
CA ALA A 179 -0.97 -1.85 15.09
C ALA A 179 -1.23 -0.65 14.18
N GLY A 180 -0.77 -0.72 12.95
CA GLY A 180 -0.87 0.36 11.96
C GLY A 180 0.29 1.36 11.98
N PHE A 181 1.10 1.42 13.04
CA PHE A 181 2.31 2.22 13.07
C PHE A 181 3.51 1.45 12.51
N SER A 182 4.42 2.18 11.88
CA SER A 182 5.70 1.67 11.41
C SER A 182 6.80 2.69 11.69
N LEU A 183 7.98 2.21 11.99
CA LEU A 183 9.19 3.01 12.19
C LEU A 183 10.30 2.40 11.34
N GLY A 184 11.02 3.23 10.63
CA GLY A 184 12.16 2.85 9.82
C GLY A 184 13.29 3.87 9.97
N THR A 185 14.51 3.38 9.86
CA THR A 185 15.71 4.22 9.88
C THR A 185 16.55 3.88 8.67
N SER A 186 17.24 4.88 8.14
CA SER A 186 18.22 4.69 7.07
C SER A 186 19.51 5.40 7.45
N LEU A 187 20.63 4.73 7.27
CA LEU A 187 21.95 5.23 7.58
C LEU A 187 22.88 5.09 6.38
N LYS A 188 23.38 6.21 5.91
CA LYS A 188 24.33 6.25 4.80
C LYS A 188 25.76 6.43 5.32
N ILE A 189 26.58 5.39 5.17
CA ILE A 189 27.99 5.38 5.58
C ILE A 189 28.86 5.27 4.32
N LYS A 190 29.40 6.40 3.84
CA LYS A 190 30.23 6.46 2.62
C LYS A 190 29.54 5.81 1.41
N LYS A 191 29.91 4.57 1.07
CA LYS A 191 29.38 3.79 -0.06
C LYS A 191 28.29 2.77 0.35
N PHE A 192 28.00 2.65 1.63
CA PHE A 192 26.98 1.72 2.15
C PHE A 192 25.74 2.46 2.57
N ASP A 193 24.59 2.01 2.08
CA ASP A 193 23.27 2.45 2.51
C ASP A 193 22.64 1.27 3.27
N LEU A 194 22.26 1.50 4.53
CA LEU A 194 21.58 0.56 5.42
C LEU A 194 20.15 1.10 5.67
N ASP A 195 19.14 0.31 5.31
CA ASP A 195 17.71 0.59 5.53
C ASP A 195 17.08 -0.41 6.51
#